data_2ccc65f69048252b2240c95ef2569f0c
#
_entry.id   2ccc65f69048252b2240c95ef2569f0c
#
_cell.length_a   1.000
_cell.length_b   1.000
_cell.length_c   1.000
_cell.angle_alpha   90.00
_cell.angle_beta   90.00
_cell.angle_gamma   90.00
#
_symmetry.space_group_name_H-M   'P 1'
#
loop_
_entity.id
_entity.type
_entity.pdbx_description
1 polymer ?
#
loop_
_entity_poly.entity_id
_entity_poly.type
_entity_poly.pdbx_seq_one_letter_code
_entity_poly.pdbx_strand_id
1 'polypeptide(L)'
;MTGLGAGAGVPLGMSVPPVVVWAIAAANEIVGKPYVYGGGHNAKFLSRGYDCSGTVSYALHGGSLLTSPLDSGSFMKWGDKGPGTWITVYTNPGHAFAVIAGLRLDTSAAGDPTGAKGPRWRPALRSTKGFSARHPTGF
;
A
#
# COMPACT_ATOMS: atom_id res chain seq x y z
N MET A 1 7.99 1.11 -17.89
CA MET A 1 7.12 1.46 -16.72
C MET A 1 6.16 2.60 -17.04
N THR A 2 5.93 2.82 -18.30
CA THR A 2 5.04 3.91 -18.74
C THR A 2 3.62 3.78 -18.19
N GLY A 3 3.09 2.56 -18.06
CA GLY A 3 1.77 2.34 -17.48
C GLY A 3 1.64 2.78 -16.02
N LEU A 4 2.72 2.68 -15.25
CA LEU A 4 2.76 3.16 -13.88
C LEU A 4 2.86 4.68 -13.83
N GLY A 5 3.59 5.28 -14.76
CA GLY A 5 3.72 6.73 -14.84
C GLY A 5 2.42 7.45 -15.21
N ALA A 6 1.45 6.74 -15.77
CA ALA A 6 0.14 7.31 -16.09
C ALA A 6 -0.80 7.39 -14.90
N GLY A 7 -0.44 6.79 -13.75
CA GLY A 7 -1.25 6.82 -12.55
C GLY A 7 -1.30 8.20 -11.90
N ALA A 8 -2.33 8.43 -11.08
CA ALA A 8 -2.48 9.69 -10.36
C ALA A 8 -1.28 9.94 -9.43
N GLY A 9 -0.76 11.17 -9.42
CA GLY A 9 0.32 11.58 -8.55
C GLY A 9 1.72 11.25 -9.03
N VAL A 10 1.87 10.55 -10.17
CA VAL A 10 3.19 10.22 -10.71
C VAL A 10 3.53 11.18 -11.85
N PRO A 11 4.58 12.02 -11.70
CA PRO A 11 4.98 12.93 -12.77
C PRO A 11 5.48 12.19 -14.00
N LEU A 12 5.05 12.62 -15.17
CA LEU A 12 5.53 12.08 -16.43
C LEU A 12 7.02 12.39 -16.62
N GLY A 13 7.76 11.43 -17.16
CA GLY A 13 9.17 11.58 -17.45
C GLY A 13 10.11 11.33 -16.28
N MET A 14 9.59 11.13 -15.08
CA MET A 14 10.42 10.73 -13.94
C MET A 14 10.73 9.24 -13.98
N SER A 15 12.01 8.91 -13.72
CA SER A 15 12.39 7.52 -13.47
C SER A 15 11.79 7.04 -12.15
N VAL A 16 11.29 5.81 -12.13
CA VAL A 16 10.76 5.20 -10.92
C VAL A 16 11.93 4.84 -10.00
N PRO A 17 11.95 5.35 -8.75
CA PRO A 17 13.01 5.00 -7.82
C PRO A 17 13.06 3.49 -7.55
N PRO A 18 14.24 2.89 -7.35
CA PRO A 18 14.34 1.44 -7.09
C PRO A 18 13.50 0.95 -5.94
N VAL A 19 13.44 1.71 -4.83
CA VAL A 19 12.62 1.29 -3.67
C VAL A 19 11.13 1.19 -4.00
N VAL A 20 10.64 2.02 -4.93
CA VAL A 20 9.25 1.97 -5.38
C VAL A 20 9.01 0.70 -6.21
N VAL A 21 9.94 0.38 -7.11
CA VAL A 21 9.89 -0.87 -7.90
C VAL A 21 9.90 -2.09 -6.98
N TRP A 22 10.75 -2.09 -5.96
CA TRP A 22 10.83 -3.17 -4.97
C TRP A 22 9.54 -3.30 -4.16
N ALA A 23 8.92 -2.19 -3.77
CA ALA A 23 7.65 -2.22 -3.06
C ALA A 23 6.54 -2.83 -3.92
N ILE A 24 6.48 -2.48 -5.19
CA ILE A 24 5.53 -3.07 -6.15
C ILE A 24 5.79 -4.57 -6.31
N ALA A 25 7.04 -4.97 -6.46
CA ALA A 25 7.41 -6.38 -6.60
C ALA A 25 6.99 -7.18 -5.35
N ALA A 26 7.21 -6.62 -4.16
CA ALA A 26 6.78 -7.25 -2.91
C ALA A 26 5.26 -7.38 -2.85
N ALA A 27 4.52 -6.34 -3.19
CA ALA A 27 3.06 -6.41 -3.25
C ALA A 27 2.59 -7.52 -4.20
N ASN A 28 3.23 -7.67 -5.36
CA ASN A 28 2.90 -8.69 -6.33
C ASN A 28 3.09 -10.12 -5.78
N GLU A 29 3.96 -10.31 -4.80
CA GLU A 29 4.17 -11.62 -4.16
C GLU A 29 2.95 -12.06 -3.35
N ILE A 30 2.17 -11.12 -2.81
CA ILE A 30 1.03 -11.43 -1.95
C ILE A 30 -0.32 -11.17 -2.60
N VAL A 31 -0.36 -10.56 -3.76
CA VAL A 31 -1.61 -10.34 -4.51
C VAL A 31 -2.29 -11.68 -4.76
N GLY A 32 -3.58 -11.75 -4.46
CA GLY A 32 -4.37 -12.96 -4.59
C GLY A 32 -4.50 -13.79 -3.32
N LYS A 33 -3.72 -13.49 -2.29
CA LYS A 33 -3.89 -14.16 -0.99
C LYS A 33 -5.19 -13.72 -0.31
N PRO A 34 -5.73 -14.55 0.59
CA PRO A 34 -6.95 -14.19 1.30
C PRO A 34 -6.73 -13.08 2.32
N TYR A 35 -7.82 -12.42 2.69
CA TYR A 35 -7.82 -11.55 3.86
C TYR A 35 -7.81 -12.42 5.13
N VAL A 36 -6.86 -12.17 6.01
CA VAL A 36 -6.78 -12.82 7.31
C VAL A 36 -6.48 -11.75 8.35
N TYR A 37 -7.35 -11.59 9.34
CA TYR A 37 -7.15 -10.62 10.42
C TYR A 37 -5.85 -10.93 11.16
N GLY A 38 -5.01 -9.91 11.35
CA GLY A 38 -3.68 -10.06 11.94
C GLY A 38 -2.63 -10.63 10.99
N GLY A 39 -3.00 -10.95 9.76
CA GLY A 39 -2.08 -11.50 8.78
C GLY A 39 -0.97 -10.52 8.40
N GLY A 40 0.26 -11.00 8.36
CA GLY A 40 1.45 -10.21 8.05
C GLY A 40 2.10 -9.51 9.24
N HIS A 41 1.48 -9.56 10.42
CA HIS A 41 1.96 -8.86 11.61
C HIS A 41 2.90 -9.74 12.45
N ASN A 42 4.00 -10.17 11.85
CA ASN A 42 5.04 -10.92 12.53
C ASN A 42 6.42 -10.43 12.06
N ALA A 43 7.48 -10.87 12.73
CA ALA A 43 8.83 -10.36 12.46
C ALA A 43 9.31 -10.58 11.01
N LYS A 44 8.77 -11.57 10.33
CA LYS A 44 9.15 -11.91 8.94
C LYS A 44 8.16 -11.37 7.91
N PHE A 45 7.06 -10.73 8.33
CA PHE A 45 5.98 -10.26 7.45
C PHE A 45 5.30 -11.38 6.64
N LEU A 46 5.54 -12.63 6.95
CA LEU A 46 5.04 -13.76 6.17
C LEU A 46 3.79 -14.36 6.80
N SER A 47 2.77 -14.59 5.98
CA SER A 47 1.50 -15.16 6.42
C SER A 47 0.79 -15.82 5.24
N ARG A 48 -0.19 -16.69 5.54
CA ARG A 48 -1.03 -17.29 4.50
C ARG A 48 -2.01 -16.29 3.90
N GLY A 49 -2.35 -15.28 4.66
CA GLY A 49 -3.22 -14.18 4.23
C GLY A 49 -2.82 -12.92 4.97
N TYR A 50 -3.35 -11.79 4.55
CA TYR A 50 -2.93 -10.49 5.05
C TYR A 50 -4.15 -9.63 5.34
N ASP A 51 -4.08 -8.86 6.43
CA ASP A 51 -5.06 -7.81 6.66
C ASP A 51 -4.65 -6.51 5.95
N CYS A 52 -5.43 -5.44 6.14
CA CYS A 52 -5.21 -4.18 5.45
C CYS A 52 -3.82 -3.61 5.70
N SER A 53 -3.46 -3.43 6.95
CA SER A 53 -2.16 -2.86 7.32
C SER A 53 -1.02 -3.85 7.12
N GLY A 54 -1.26 -5.15 7.23
CA GLY A 54 -0.28 -6.18 6.92
C GLY A 54 0.12 -6.17 5.44
N THR A 55 -0.84 -5.94 4.55
CA THR A 55 -0.59 -5.79 3.12
C THR A 55 0.30 -4.58 2.83
N VAL A 56 -0.05 -3.42 3.39
CA VAL A 56 0.74 -2.20 3.23
C VAL A 56 2.14 -2.40 3.81
N SER A 57 2.23 -2.99 5.00
CA SER A 57 3.51 -3.25 5.67
C SER A 57 4.41 -4.15 4.82
N TYR A 58 3.86 -5.19 4.21
CA TYR A 58 4.63 -6.10 3.35
C TYR A 58 5.25 -5.36 2.17
N ALA A 59 4.46 -4.55 1.49
CA ALA A 59 4.95 -3.78 0.35
C ALA A 59 6.05 -2.79 0.75
N LEU A 60 5.83 -2.04 1.83
CA LEU A 60 6.82 -1.07 2.31
C LEU A 60 8.11 -1.74 2.78
N HIS A 61 8.01 -2.89 3.44
CA HIS A 61 9.16 -3.66 3.86
C HIS A 61 9.99 -4.13 2.65
N GLY A 62 9.32 -4.59 1.61
CA GLY A 62 9.99 -4.97 0.36
C GLY A 62 10.77 -3.82 -0.28
N GLY A 63 10.29 -2.60 -0.12
CA GLY A 63 10.99 -1.38 -0.56
C GLY A 63 12.03 -0.86 0.43
N SER A 64 12.31 -1.59 1.50
CA SER A 64 13.22 -1.17 2.58
C SER A 64 12.76 0.12 3.30
N LEU A 65 11.45 0.37 3.30
CA LEU A 65 10.86 1.58 3.86
C LEU A 65 10.23 1.34 5.24
N LEU A 66 10.19 0.09 5.69
CA LEU A 66 9.60 -0.31 6.95
C LEU A 66 10.34 -1.52 7.52
N THR A 67 10.68 -1.45 8.81
CA THR A 67 11.45 -2.52 9.47
C THR A 67 10.57 -3.49 10.26
N SER A 68 9.42 -3.04 10.71
CA SER A 68 8.46 -3.86 11.47
C SER A 68 7.05 -3.57 10.97
N PRO A 69 6.15 -4.56 10.95
CA PRO A 69 4.79 -4.30 10.51
C PRO A 69 4.06 -3.35 11.46
N LEU A 70 3.24 -2.47 10.87
CA LEU A 70 2.43 -1.52 11.61
C LEU A 70 0.95 -1.84 11.39
N ASP A 71 0.13 -1.60 12.42
CA ASP A 71 -1.32 -1.56 12.26
C ASP A 71 -1.79 -0.23 11.67
N SER A 72 -3.07 -0.14 11.33
CA SER A 72 -3.60 1.08 10.69
C SER A 72 -3.50 2.30 11.59
N GLY A 73 -3.71 2.15 12.89
CA GLY A 73 -3.57 3.26 13.84
C GLY A 73 -2.13 3.76 13.93
N SER A 74 -1.16 2.86 13.94
CA SER A 74 0.26 3.22 13.99
C SER A 74 0.73 3.90 12.71
N PHE A 75 0.19 3.54 11.55
CA PHE A 75 0.48 4.25 10.31
C PHE A 75 0.11 5.72 10.37
N MET A 76 -0.86 6.10 11.18
CA MET A 76 -1.26 7.51 11.31
C MET A 76 -0.14 8.41 11.84
N LYS A 77 0.89 7.82 12.45
CA LYS A 77 2.06 8.56 12.98
C LYS A 77 3.36 8.21 12.25
N TRP A 78 3.27 7.38 11.22
CA TRP A 78 4.44 6.93 10.48
C TRP A 78 4.78 7.90 9.35
N GLY A 79 6.08 7.97 9.01
CA GLY A 79 6.55 8.76 7.88
C GLY A 79 6.25 10.24 8.04
N ASP A 80 6.08 10.93 6.92
CA ASP A 80 5.77 12.34 6.87
C ASP A 80 4.29 12.56 6.56
N LYS A 81 3.74 13.68 7.01
CA LYS A 81 2.35 14.05 6.76
C LYS A 81 2.11 14.37 5.28
N GLY A 82 0.94 13.98 4.81
CA GLY A 82 0.47 14.30 3.48
C GLY A 82 0.81 13.25 2.44
N PRO A 83 0.32 13.43 1.22
CA PRO A 83 0.60 12.50 0.12
C PRO A 83 2.04 12.58 -0.33
N GLY A 84 2.59 11.45 -0.74
CA GLY A 84 3.91 11.36 -1.34
C GLY A 84 3.87 11.52 -2.86
N THR A 85 5.05 11.67 -3.46
CA THR A 85 5.18 11.69 -4.91
C THR A 85 4.94 10.30 -5.50
N TRP A 86 5.49 9.27 -4.86
CA TRP A 86 5.45 7.89 -5.35
C TRP A 86 4.57 6.98 -4.52
N ILE A 87 4.57 7.16 -3.20
CA ILE A 87 3.88 6.28 -2.26
C ILE A 87 3.08 7.13 -1.29
N THR A 88 1.79 6.81 -1.14
CA THR A 88 0.95 7.39 -0.11
C THR A 88 0.23 6.26 0.61
N VAL A 89 0.32 6.25 1.94
CA VAL A 89 -0.48 5.39 2.80
C VAL A 89 -1.67 6.20 3.29
N TYR A 90 -2.86 5.73 2.98
CA TYR A 90 -4.10 6.29 3.50
C TYR A 90 -4.56 5.42 4.66
N THR A 91 -4.76 6.03 5.83
CA THR A 91 -4.95 5.29 7.06
C THR A 91 -5.92 6.00 8.00
N ASN A 92 -6.67 5.21 8.74
CA ASN A 92 -7.49 5.63 9.88
C ASN A 92 -7.45 4.50 10.92
N PRO A 93 -8.11 4.64 12.10
CA PRO A 93 -8.04 3.58 13.10
C PRO A 93 -8.55 2.21 12.64
N GLY A 94 -9.41 2.15 11.64
CA GLY A 94 -10.06 0.91 11.19
C GLY A 94 -9.55 0.32 9.88
N HIS A 95 -8.77 1.07 9.09
CA HIS A 95 -8.34 0.61 7.77
C HIS A 95 -7.09 1.34 7.29
N ALA A 96 -6.31 0.68 6.46
CA ALA A 96 -5.20 1.28 5.74
C ALA A 96 -5.11 0.69 4.33
N PHE A 97 -4.73 1.53 3.37
CA PHE A 97 -4.38 1.10 2.03
C PHE A 97 -3.29 2.02 1.48
N ALA A 98 -2.69 1.65 0.38
CA ALA A 98 -1.63 2.44 -0.22
C ALA A 98 -1.90 2.71 -1.69
N VAL A 99 -1.41 3.86 -2.15
CA VAL A 99 -1.31 4.16 -3.58
C VAL A 99 0.17 4.24 -3.91
N ILE A 100 0.63 3.35 -4.78
CA ILE A 100 2.04 3.23 -5.15
C ILE A 100 2.13 3.41 -6.66
N ALA A 101 2.88 4.41 -7.09
CA ALA A 101 3.02 4.79 -8.50
C ALA A 101 1.64 4.94 -9.19
N GLY A 102 0.67 5.50 -8.49
CA GLY A 102 -0.68 5.72 -8.98
C GLY A 102 -1.61 4.51 -8.90
N LEU A 103 -1.13 3.36 -8.40
CA LEU A 103 -1.91 2.12 -8.30
C LEU A 103 -2.36 1.88 -6.87
N ARG A 104 -3.63 1.58 -6.69
CA ARG A 104 -4.21 1.31 -5.36
C ARG A 104 -3.98 -0.14 -4.95
N LEU A 105 -3.25 -0.33 -3.86
CA LEU A 105 -3.06 -1.61 -3.18
C LEU A 105 -3.97 -1.64 -1.95
N ASP A 106 -4.96 -2.52 -1.92
CA ASP A 106 -6.00 -2.48 -0.91
C ASP A 106 -6.63 -3.85 -0.71
N THR A 107 -6.87 -4.23 0.52
CA THR A 107 -7.61 -5.46 0.84
C THR A 107 -9.12 -5.26 0.75
N SER A 108 -9.60 -4.03 0.78
CA SER A 108 -11.02 -3.71 0.60
C SER A 108 -11.39 -3.79 -0.88
N ALA A 109 -12.52 -4.42 -1.16
CA ALA A 109 -13.07 -4.50 -2.51
C ALA A 109 -13.94 -3.29 -2.89
N ALA A 110 -13.87 -2.19 -2.13
CA ALA A 110 -14.63 -0.99 -2.46
C ALA A 110 -14.31 -0.54 -3.90
N GLY A 111 -15.35 -0.41 -4.73
CA GLY A 111 -15.19 -0.05 -6.14
C GLY A 111 -14.65 -1.16 -7.05
N ASP A 112 -14.48 -2.37 -6.54
CA ASP A 112 -14.04 -3.52 -7.33
C ASP A 112 -15.24 -4.44 -7.57
N PRO A 113 -15.68 -4.60 -8.84
CA PRO A 113 -16.85 -5.43 -9.16
C PRO A 113 -16.72 -6.89 -8.77
N THR A 114 -15.49 -7.41 -8.61
CA THR A 114 -15.27 -8.80 -8.23
C THR A 114 -15.70 -9.06 -6.79
N GLY A 115 -15.69 -8.04 -5.93
CA GLY A 115 -15.98 -8.19 -4.50
C GLY A 115 -14.94 -9.00 -3.72
N ALA A 116 -13.84 -9.39 -4.35
CA ALA A 116 -12.82 -10.24 -3.74
C ALA A 116 -11.99 -9.45 -2.73
N LYS A 117 -12.05 -9.83 -1.47
CA LYS A 117 -11.24 -9.23 -0.39
C LYS A 117 -9.83 -9.82 -0.37
N GLY A 118 -8.94 -9.12 0.30
CA GLY A 118 -7.54 -9.51 0.43
C GLY A 118 -6.62 -8.66 -0.44
N PRO A 119 -5.31 -8.86 -0.33
CA PRO A 119 -4.35 -8.02 -1.07
C PRO A 119 -4.58 -8.08 -2.58
N ARG A 120 -4.87 -6.93 -3.16
CA ARG A 120 -5.11 -6.79 -4.61
C ARG A 120 -4.70 -5.40 -5.07
N TRP A 121 -4.22 -5.31 -6.30
CA TRP A 121 -4.27 -4.06 -7.03
C TRP A 121 -5.70 -3.84 -7.48
N ARG A 122 -6.28 -2.70 -7.13
CA ARG A 122 -7.68 -2.42 -7.44
C ARG A 122 -7.81 -1.65 -8.75
N PRO A 123 -8.91 -1.86 -9.50
CA PRO A 123 -9.08 -1.26 -10.83
C PRO A 123 -9.31 0.25 -10.80
N ALA A 124 -9.65 0.80 -9.64
CA ALA A 124 -9.93 2.23 -9.50
C ALA A 124 -9.42 2.74 -8.16
N LEU A 125 -9.11 4.03 -8.12
CA LEU A 125 -8.86 4.74 -6.86
C LEU A 125 -10.19 4.89 -6.13
N ARG A 126 -10.12 5.07 -4.81
CA ARG A 126 -11.30 5.25 -3.96
C ARG A 126 -11.25 6.60 -3.28
N SER A 127 -12.38 7.03 -2.73
CA SER A 127 -12.44 8.20 -1.88
C SER A 127 -11.47 8.06 -0.70
N THR A 128 -10.73 9.13 -0.42
CA THR A 128 -9.82 9.21 0.71
C THR A 128 -10.43 9.96 1.90
N LYS A 129 -11.71 10.31 1.81
CA LYS A 129 -12.42 10.98 2.90
C LYS A 129 -12.41 10.09 4.15
N GLY A 130 -12.04 10.68 5.29
CA GLY A 130 -11.92 9.95 6.55
C GLY A 130 -10.59 9.23 6.73
N PHE A 131 -9.64 9.43 5.82
CA PHE A 131 -8.29 8.89 5.93
C PHE A 131 -7.27 10.01 6.10
N SER A 132 -6.23 9.73 6.88
CA SER A 132 -5.03 10.55 6.93
C SER A 132 -4.05 10.05 5.88
N ALA A 133 -3.36 10.97 5.20
CA ALA A 133 -2.32 10.62 4.24
C ALA A 133 -0.95 10.70 4.90
N ARG A 134 -0.14 9.67 4.69
CA ARG A 134 1.25 9.60 5.16
C ARG A 134 2.12 9.08 4.02
N HIS A 135 3.40 9.44 4.02
CA HIS A 135 4.33 8.94 3.00
C HIS A 135 5.71 8.70 3.59
N PRO A 136 6.48 7.77 3.01
CA PRO A 136 7.88 7.59 3.40
C PRO A 136 8.68 8.82 2.97
N THR A 137 9.58 9.28 3.83
CA THR A 137 10.42 10.45 3.55
C THR A 137 11.14 10.27 2.21
N GLY A 138 11.00 11.25 1.33
CA GLY A 138 11.64 11.26 0.01
C GLY A 138 10.84 10.59 -1.10
N PHE A 139 9.74 9.95 -0.79
CA PHE A 139 8.97 9.22 -1.80
C PHE A 139 7.47 9.52 -1.73
#